data_afc35d498d25b6e8f50c59f18f4e376b
#
_entry.id   afc35d498d25b6e8f50c59f18f4e376b
#
_cell.length_a   1.000
_cell.length_b   1.000
_cell.length_c   1.000
_cell.angle_alpha   90.00
_cell.angle_beta   90.00
_cell.angle_gamma   90.00
#
_symmetry.space_group_name_H-M   'P 1'
#
loop_
_entity.id
_entity.type
_entity.pdbx_description
1 polymer ?
#
loop_
_entity_poly.entity_id
_entity_poly.type
_entity_poly.pdbx_seq_one_letter_code
_entity_poly.pdbx_strand_id
1 'polypeptide(L)'
;EKIHEMQEVCAEEGITVKTAMFADINGISMGQRDAMLANGVEFLYTNIHTHHGMYPLYQNQKPYFWENEDGKRLLVWSGEHYNLGNALGIVFNKNVNFMTENYFGKAQGDVAGPLEKLYSNLTASMEEYEENGYPYDFYITSVSGVFSDNAPINPAIADTVALFNEKYGEEVTMRMVTLQELYDLIRDKVADAPVYRGAINDWWGNGVGSTPYAVKHYKEAVRLNRICDRLEEKTGVHNAELVKAYGDNSLLYAEHTWGHSATVTNPYDTMVTNLDMRKNSYASKAHEAAAMRKNEQCHLLGDILRYYNLSGKVKAVSTSHEKRVFPVEFYVETMSLPAVKVTDDKTNEVMEVQLSAHPRGVLVSFLAEFEPMEEKTFTYEEQPAPAHTLFTRTAWVGA
;
A
#
# COMPACT_ATOMS: atom_id res chain seq x y z
N GLU A 1 6.21 10.36 -2.11
CA GLU A 1 6.64 10.49 -3.51
C GLU A 1 5.43 10.64 -4.44
N LYS A 2 4.58 9.63 -4.65
CA LYS A 2 3.46 9.71 -5.61
C LYS A 2 2.38 10.76 -5.28
N ILE A 3 2.12 11.05 -4.02
CA ILE A 3 1.27 12.17 -3.62
C ILE A 3 1.90 13.49 -4.07
N HIS A 4 3.20 13.63 -3.87
CA HIS A 4 3.95 14.83 -4.26
C HIS A 4 3.96 15.03 -5.78
N GLU A 5 4.27 14.00 -6.56
CA GLU A 5 4.21 14.04 -8.03
C GLU A 5 2.83 14.51 -8.53
N MET A 6 1.76 13.97 -7.95
CA MET A 6 0.40 14.40 -8.30
C MET A 6 0.13 15.86 -7.91
N GLN A 7 0.63 16.30 -6.75
CA GLN A 7 0.49 17.68 -6.32
C GLN A 7 1.24 18.65 -7.23
N GLU A 8 2.42 18.27 -7.73
CA GLU A 8 3.18 19.06 -8.71
C GLU A 8 2.39 19.25 -10.01
N VAL A 9 1.82 18.16 -10.56
CA VAL A 9 0.96 18.24 -11.76
C VAL A 9 -0.26 19.14 -11.53
N CYS A 10 -0.91 19.03 -10.37
CA CYS A 10 -2.05 19.88 -10.04
C CYS A 10 -1.63 21.35 -9.87
N ALA A 11 -0.45 21.61 -9.32
CA ALA A 11 0.06 22.96 -9.12
C ALA A 11 0.35 23.70 -10.45
N GLU A 12 0.72 22.97 -11.51
CA GLU A 12 0.87 23.55 -12.86
C GLU A 12 -0.44 24.19 -13.36
N GLU A 13 -1.59 23.64 -12.92
CA GLU A 13 -2.92 24.15 -13.23
C GLU A 13 -3.49 25.09 -12.13
N GLY A 14 -2.65 25.48 -11.16
CA GLY A 14 -3.06 26.37 -10.06
C GLY A 14 -3.92 25.68 -8.99
N ILE A 15 -3.97 24.37 -8.96
CA ILE A 15 -4.77 23.56 -8.03
C ILE A 15 -3.93 23.14 -6.84
N THR A 16 -4.38 23.47 -5.62
CA THR A 16 -3.79 22.99 -4.37
C THR A 16 -4.60 21.79 -3.85
N VAL A 17 -3.98 20.62 -3.76
CA VAL A 17 -4.64 19.40 -3.28
C VAL A 17 -4.47 19.28 -1.77
N LYS A 18 -5.56 19.41 -1.04
CA LYS A 18 -5.63 19.28 0.43
C LYS A 18 -6.55 18.17 0.89
N THR A 19 -7.20 17.49 -0.03
CA THR A 19 -8.21 16.49 0.28
C THR A 19 -7.90 15.17 -0.42
N ALA A 20 -8.26 14.07 0.22
CA ALA A 20 -8.12 12.72 -0.30
C ALA A 20 -9.41 11.92 -0.11
N MET A 21 -9.60 10.90 -0.94
CA MET A 21 -10.69 9.94 -0.82
C MET A 21 -10.15 8.53 -0.89
N PHE A 22 -10.63 7.68 0.02
CA PHE A 22 -10.45 6.24 -0.04
C PHE A 22 -11.82 5.56 0.00
N ALA A 23 -12.12 4.82 -1.04
CA ALA A 23 -13.35 4.05 -1.13
C ALA A 23 -13.01 2.62 -1.57
N ASP A 24 -13.62 1.62 -0.93
CA ASP A 24 -13.46 0.22 -1.27
C ASP A 24 -12.00 -0.24 -1.39
N ILE A 25 -11.21 0.00 -0.34
CA ILE A 25 -9.80 -0.37 -0.27
C ILE A 25 -9.48 -1.27 0.92
N ASN A 26 -8.31 -1.91 0.89
CA ASN A 26 -7.88 -2.93 1.84
C ASN A 26 -7.36 -2.37 3.17
N GLY A 27 -8.12 -1.49 3.80
CA GLY A 27 -7.71 -0.79 5.02
C GLY A 27 -6.75 0.37 4.76
N ILE A 28 -6.55 1.20 5.77
CA ILE A 28 -5.69 2.37 5.69
C ILE A 28 -4.70 2.31 6.85
N SER A 29 -3.41 2.25 6.52
CA SER A 29 -2.36 2.17 7.53
C SER A 29 -2.04 3.54 8.15
N MET A 30 -1.46 3.53 9.35
CA MET A 30 -0.92 4.74 9.97
C MET A 30 0.16 5.41 9.08
N GLY A 31 0.94 4.61 8.34
CA GLY A 31 1.92 5.16 7.38
C GLY A 31 1.28 5.93 6.22
N GLN A 32 0.09 5.53 5.76
CA GLN A 32 -0.66 6.31 4.76
C GLN A 32 -1.18 7.63 5.34
N ARG A 33 -1.67 7.63 6.59
CA ARG A 33 -1.99 8.87 7.32
C ARG A 33 -0.79 9.81 7.37
N ASP A 34 0.36 9.29 7.81
CA ASP A 34 1.58 10.09 7.97
C ASP A 34 2.07 10.64 6.63
N ALA A 35 1.95 9.85 5.55
CA ALA A 35 2.26 10.30 4.20
C ALA A 35 1.31 11.44 3.75
N MET A 36 0.02 11.34 4.02
CA MET A 36 -0.95 12.40 3.72
C MET A 36 -0.63 13.68 4.51
N LEU A 37 -0.41 13.57 5.82
CA LEU A 37 -0.05 14.71 6.67
C LEU A 37 1.28 15.37 6.24
N ALA A 38 2.27 14.58 5.85
CA ALA A 38 3.56 15.09 5.37
C ALA A 38 3.45 15.85 4.04
N ASN A 39 2.41 15.57 3.24
CA ASN A 39 2.12 16.23 1.98
C ASN A 39 1.00 17.27 2.09
N GLY A 40 0.63 17.72 3.28
CA GLY A 40 -0.31 18.82 3.49
C GLY A 40 -1.77 18.46 3.20
N VAL A 41 -2.13 17.18 3.19
CA VAL A 41 -3.53 16.76 3.14
C VAL A 41 -4.19 17.05 4.49
N GLU A 42 -5.32 17.72 4.46
CA GLU A 42 -6.05 18.20 5.65
C GLU A 42 -7.35 17.41 5.89
N PHE A 43 -7.91 16.82 4.84
CA PHE A 43 -9.18 16.09 4.89
C PHE A 43 -9.13 14.78 4.12
N LEU A 44 -9.67 13.73 4.73
CA LEU A 44 -9.88 12.42 4.13
C LEU A 44 -11.35 12.04 4.19
N TYR A 45 -11.94 11.75 3.04
CA TYR A 45 -13.26 11.11 2.97
C TYR A 45 -13.07 9.61 2.73
N THR A 46 -13.67 8.78 3.58
CA THR A 46 -13.58 7.32 3.41
C THR A 46 -14.96 6.68 3.32
N ASN A 47 -15.06 5.67 2.46
CA ASN A 47 -16.21 4.78 2.38
C ASN A 47 -15.74 3.38 2.76
N ILE A 48 -16.15 2.92 3.94
CA ILE A 48 -15.77 1.62 4.46
C ILE A 48 -16.94 0.65 4.26
N HIS A 49 -16.65 -0.48 3.61
CA HIS A 49 -17.62 -1.57 3.56
C HIS A 49 -17.70 -2.29 4.91
N THR A 50 -18.87 -2.30 5.52
CA THR A 50 -19.08 -2.98 6.81
C THR A 50 -18.88 -4.49 6.76
N HIS A 51 -18.97 -5.08 5.59
CA HIS A 51 -18.68 -6.51 5.40
C HIS A 51 -17.18 -6.82 5.26
N HIS A 52 -16.32 -5.80 5.15
CA HIS A 52 -14.85 -5.93 5.11
C HIS A 52 -14.18 -5.57 6.43
N GLY A 53 -14.75 -4.63 7.18
CA GLY A 53 -14.11 -4.14 8.39
C GLY A 53 -15.07 -3.33 9.24
N MET A 54 -14.55 -2.80 10.32
CA MET A 54 -15.30 -1.97 11.25
C MET A 54 -14.93 -0.51 11.08
N TYR A 55 -15.90 0.37 11.25
CA TYR A 55 -15.66 1.80 11.33
C TYR A 55 -14.77 2.14 12.52
N PRO A 56 -13.79 3.04 12.35
CA PRO A 56 -13.09 3.62 13.49
C PRO A 56 -14.09 4.19 14.51
N LEU A 57 -13.83 3.96 15.79
CA LEU A 57 -14.71 4.36 16.89
C LEU A 57 -16.14 3.76 16.79
N TYR A 58 -16.33 2.72 15.97
CA TYR A 58 -17.64 2.08 15.71
C TYR A 58 -18.71 3.07 15.21
N GLN A 59 -18.30 4.09 14.46
CA GLN A 59 -19.16 5.16 13.98
C GLN A 59 -19.04 5.34 12.46
N ASN A 60 -20.18 5.30 11.77
CA ASN A 60 -20.33 5.70 10.38
C ASN A 60 -21.03 7.06 10.28
N GLN A 61 -20.93 7.69 9.13
CA GLN A 61 -21.46 9.04 8.86
C GLN A 61 -21.07 10.06 9.94
N LYS A 62 -19.88 9.91 10.50
CA LYS A 62 -19.36 10.79 11.54
C LYS A 62 -17.87 11.11 11.30
N PRO A 63 -17.43 12.31 11.71
CA PRO A 63 -16.05 12.71 11.62
C PRO A 63 -15.24 12.22 12.81
N TYR A 64 -13.92 12.16 12.60
CA TYR A 64 -12.93 12.06 13.65
C TYR A 64 -11.61 12.71 13.21
N PHE A 65 -10.79 13.12 14.16
CA PHE A 65 -9.42 13.52 13.89
C PHE A 65 -8.49 12.32 14.03
N TRP A 66 -7.81 11.97 12.94
CA TRP A 66 -6.82 10.92 12.93
C TRP A 66 -5.45 11.49 13.28
N GLU A 67 -5.06 11.32 14.56
CA GLU A 67 -3.86 11.93 15.11
C GLU A 67 -2.65 11.00 15.00
N ASN A 68 -1.50 11.54 14.63
CA ASN A 68 -0.23 10.84 14.61
C ASN A 68 0.54 10.99 15.94
N GLU A 69 1.71 10.36 16.02
CA GLU A 69 2.56 10.40 17.21
C GLU A 69 3.11 11.82 17.53
N ASP A 70 3.23 12.68 16.51
CA ASP A 70 3.65 14.08 16.66
C ASP A 70 2.49 15.01 17.06
N GLY A 71 1.28 14.49 17.23
CA GLY A 71 0.07 15.27 17.53
C GLY A 71 -0.54 16.00 16.32
N LYS A 72 -0.05 15.72 15.10
CA LYS A 72 -0.66 16.24 13.87
C LYS A 72 -1.94 15.49 13.56
N ARG A 73 -2.95 16.20 13.05
CA ARG A 73 -4.30 15.68 12.86
C ARG A 73 -4.76 15.81 11.42
N LEU A 74 -5.33 14.73 10.91
CA LEU A 74 -6.07 14.66 9.66
C LEU A 74 -7.56 14.58 9.99
N LEU A 75 -8.37 15.51 9.50
CA LEU A 75 -9.82 15.37 9.62
C LEU A 75 -10.29 14.23 8.70
N VAL A 76 -11.02 13.28 9.23
CA VAL A 76 -11.59 12.16 8.47
C VAL A 76 -13.10 12.17 8.61
N TRP A 77 -13.80 12.03 7.48
CA TRP A 77 -15.21 11.68 7.48
C TRP A 77 -15.35 10.19 7.16
N SER A 78 -15.92 9.44 8.09
CA SER A 78 -16.23 8.03 7.92
C SER A 78 -17.61 7.89 7.30
N GLY A 79 -17.66 7.85 5.96
CA GLY A 79 -18.89 7.69 5.20
C GLY A 79 -19.32 6.23 5.11
N GLU A 80 -20.52 6.01 4.64
CA GLU A 80 -21.05 4.70 4.30
C GLU A 80 -20.52 4.24 2.93
N HIS A 81 -21.11 3.13 2.44
CA HIS A 81 -20.78 2.58 1.14
C HIS A 81 -20.80 3.63 0.02
N TYR A 82 -19.82 3.58 -0.89
CA TYR A 82 -19.64 4.58 -1.96
C TYR A 82 -20.83 4.67 -2.95
N ASN A 83 -21.75 3.71 -2.96
CA ASN A 83 -22.97 3.75 -3.77
C ASN A 83 -24.25 3.98 -2.95
N LEU A 84 -24.15 4.53 -1.76
CA LEU A 84 -25.33 4.83 -0.94
C LEU A 84 -26.31 5.74 -1.68
N GLY A 85 -25.83 6.77 -2.39
CA GLY A 85 -26.68 7.64 -3.19
C GLY A 85 -27.39 6.92 -4.34
N ASN A 86 -26.80 5.86 -4.89
CA ASN A 86 -27.46 4.99 -5.87
C ASN A 86 -28.61 4.24 -5.19
N ALA A 87 -28.40 3.70 -3.99
CA ALA A 87 -29.43 3.00 -3.23
C ALA A 87 -30.56 3.93 -2.81
N LEU A 88 -30.27 5.18 -2.48
CA LEU A 88 -31.29 6.20 -2.21
C LEU A 88 -32.11 6.59 -3.45
N GLY A 89 -31.57 6.43 -4.64
CA GLY A 89 -32.23 6.71 -5.89
C GLY A 89 -31.79 7.99 -6.61
N ILE A 90 -30.60 8.53 -6.26
CA ILE A 90 -30.02 9.69 -6.98
C ILE A 90 -29.63 9.32 -8.40
N VAL A 91 -29.21 8.08 -8.63
CA VAL A 91 -28.88 7.57 -9.95
C VAL A 91 -29.99 6.66 -10.46
N PHE A 92 -30.60 7.06 -11.55
CA PHE A 92 -31.62 6.28 -12.25
C PHE A 92 -30.99 5.61 -13.45
N ASN A 93 -30.71 4.35 -13.35
CA ASN A 93 -30.11 3.61 -14.44
C ASN A 93 -30.64 2.17 -14.52
N LYS A 94 -30.90 1.77 -15.77
CA LYS A 94 -31.44 0.43 -16.08
C LYS A 94 -30.36 -0.65 -16.24
N ASN A 95 -29.16 -0.23 -16.64
CA ASN A 95 -28.06 -1.12 -16.91
C ASN A 95 -27.16 -1.22 -15.68
N VAL A 96 -27.67 -1.88 -14.69
CA VAL A 96 -27.05 -1.84 -13.41
C VAL A 96 -26.55 -3.19 -13.08
N ASN A 97 -25.50 -3.23 -12.33
CA ASN A 97 -25.09 -4.49 -11.75
C ASN A 97 -26.23 -5.03 -10.86
N PHE A 98 -26.09 -6.27 -10.47
CA PHE A 98 -27.07 -6.99 -9.66
C PHE A 98 -27.53 -6.25 -8.38
N MET A 99 -26.72 -5.30 -7.89
CA MET A 99 -27.05 -4.51 -6.68
C MET A 99 -28.12 -3.47 -6.94
N THR A 100 -28.14 -2.89 -8.11
CA THR A 100 -29.01 -1.76 -8.45
C THR A 100 -30.22 -2.18 -9.29
N GLU A 101 -30.18 -3.34 -9.95
CA GLU A 101 -31.28 -3.88 -10.75
C GLU A 101 -32.58 -4.00 -9.95
N ASN A 102 -32.49 -4.34 -8.68
CA ASN A 102 -33.62 -4.45 -7.77
C ASN A 102 -34.19 -3.09 -7.32
N TYR A 103 -33.40 -2.03 -7.37
CA TYR A 103 -33.81 -0.72 -6.89
C TYR A 103 -34.42 0.15 -7.98
N PHE A 104 -34.02 -0.05 -9.23
CA PHE A 104 -34.30 0.90 -10.31
C PHE A 104 -35.12 0.34 -11.46
N GLY A 105 -35.79 -0.74 -11.34
CA GLY A 105 -36.57 -1.47 -12.36
C GLY A 105 -37.36 -0.69 -13.44
N LYS A 106 -37.01 0.61 -13.67
CA LYS A 106 -37.59 1.47 -14.69
C LYS A 106 -36.55 2.06 -15.63
N ALA A 107 -37.01 2.40 -16.80
CA ALA A 107 -36.20 2.93 -17.88
C ALA A 107 -35.49 4.23 -17.48
N GLN A 108 -34.26 4.33 -17.90
CA GLN A 108 -33.52 5.58 -17.97
C GLN A 108 -34.37 6.60 -18.77
N GLY A 109 -34.66 7.74 -18.17
CA GLY A 109 -35.40 8.83 -18.84
C GLY A 109 -36.70 9.27 -18.17
N ASP A 110 -37.25 8.48 -17.25
CA ASP A 110 -38.41 8.94 -16.45
C ASP A 110 -37.93 9.43 -15.07
N VAL A 111 -37.39 10.62 -15.04
CA VAL A 111 -36.86 11.25 -13.83
C VAL A 111 -37.98 11.70 -12.88
N ALA A 112 -39.18 11.93 -13.37
CA ALA A 112 -40.30 12.46 -12.58
C ALA A 112 -40.93 11.42 -11.63
N GLY A 113 -40.99 10.16 -12.04
CA GLY A 113 -41.54 9.10 -11.18
C GLY A 113 -40.64 8.66 -10.03
N PRO A 114 -39.33 8.60 -10.19
CA PRO A 114 -38.38 8.26 -9.14
C PRO A 114 -38.16 9.34 -8.07
N LEU A 115 -38.42 10.62 -8.33
CA LEU A 115 -38.15 11.73 -7.39
C LEU A 115 -38.91 11.57 -6.06
N GLU A 116 -40.13 11.10 -6.07
CA GLU A 116 -40.89 10.84 -4.84
C GLU A 116 -40.30 9.70 -4.03
N LYS A 117 -39.80 8.68 -4.71
CA LYS A 117 -39.11 7.57 -4.06
C LYS A 117 -37.75 8.00 -3.51
N LEU A 118 -37.00 8.82 -4.25
CA LEU A 118 -35.75 9.41 -3.78
C LEU A 118 -36.00 10.24 -2.52
N TYR A 119 -36.99 11.12 -2.54
CA TYR A 119 -37.37 11.93 -1.38
C TYR A 119 -37.74 11.03 -0.17
N SER A 120 -38.62 10.05 -0.37
CA SER A 120 -39.02 9.13 0.69
C SER A 120 -37.86 8.31 1.26
N ASN A 121 -36.94 7.83 0.40
CA ASN A 121 -35.77 7.08 0.86
C ASN A 121 -34.80 7.97 1.63
N LEU A 122 -34.57 9.19 1.13
CA LEU A 122 -33.65 10.14 1.75
C LEU A 122 -34.16 10.59 3.12
N THR A 123 -35.44 11.00 3.21
CA THR A 123 -36.06 11.43 4.48
C THR A 123 -36.10 10.30 5.49
N ALA A 124 -36.47 9.09 5.10
CA ALA A 124 -36.41 7.93 5.99
C ALA A 124 -35.02 7.63 6.51
N SER A 125 -33.98 7.74 5.67
CA SER A 125 -32.60 7.57 6.09
C SER A 125 -32.14 8.69 7.05
N MET A 126 -32.53 9.92 6.79
CA MET A 126 -32.20 11.06 7.66
C MET A 126 -32.90 10.94 9.03
N GLU A 127 -34.17 10.55 9.06
CA GLU A 127 -34.93 10.28 10.28
C GLU A 127 -34.27 9.18 11.12
N GLU A 128 -33.83 8.07 10.49
CA GLU A 128 -33.12 6.99 11.18
C GLU A 128 -31.81 7.49 11.81
N TYR A 129 -31.03 8.32 11.11
CA TYR A 129 -29.81 8.91 11.65
C TYR A 129 -30.10 9.87 12.80
N GLU A 130 -31.14 10.68 12.68
CA GLU A 130 -31.56 11.64 13.72
C GLU A 130 -32.00 10.92 15.00
N GLU A 131 -32.82 9.86 14.87
CA GLU A 131 -33.21 8.98 15.98
C GLU A 131 -32.02 8.34 16.69
N ASN A 132 -30.93 8.04 15.92
CA ASN A 132 -29.68 7.49 16.43
C ASN A 132 -28.68 8.58 16.90
N GLY A 133 -29.15 9.82 17.08
CA GLY A 133 -28.38 10.92 17.65
C GLY A 133 -27.33 11.51 16.67
N TYR A 134 -27.63 11.57 15.39
CA TYR A 134 -26.84 12.30 14.40
C TYR A 134 -26.96 13.81 14.66
N PRO A 135 -25.85 14.51 14.93
CA PRO A 135 -25.92 15.88 15.44
C PRO A 135 -25.87 16.98 14.38
N TYR A 136 -25.77 16.61 13.09
CA TYR A 136 -25.48 17.57 12.02
C TYR A 136 -26.72 17.91 11.21
N ASP A 137 -26.77 19.16 10.70
CA ASP A 137 -27.80 19.68 9.80
C ASP A 137 -27.52 19.38 8.32
N PHE A 138 -26.68 18.40 8.04
CA PHE A 138 -26.32 17.92 6.70
C PHE A 138 -26.16 16.40 6.67
N TYR A 139 -26.35 15.82 5.49
CA TYR A 139 -26.18 14.39 5.25
C TYR A 139 -25.25 14.20 4.05
N ILE A 140 -24.21 13.37 4.19
CA ILE A 140 -23.20 13.16 3.16
C ILE A 140 -23.44 11.80 2.50
N THR A 141 -23.50 11.78 1.18
CA THR A 141 -23.56 10.54 0.41
C THR A 141 -22.71 10.64 -0.83
N SER A 142 -22.27 9.51 -1.34
CA SER A 142 -21.60 9.40 -2.62
C SER A 142 -22.42 8.60 -3.62
N VAL A 143 -22.20 8.87 -4.89
CA VAL A 143 -22.80 8.14 -5.99
C VAL A 143 -21.68 7.59 -6.89
N SER A 144 -21.83 6.35 -7.33
CA SER A 144 -20.94 5.76 -8.31
C SER A 144 -21.62 5.73 -9.67
N GLY A 145 -21.23 6.58 -10.55
CA GLY A 145 -21.62 6.67 -11.99
C GLY A 145 -22.86 5.92 -12.47
N VAL A 146 -22.70 5.21 -13.57
CA VAL A 146 -23.79 4.44 -14.21
C VAL A 146 -24.08 3.11 -13.48
N PHE A 147 -23.04 2.50 -12.89
CA PHE A 147 -23.12 1.26 -12.11
C PHE A 147 -22.77 1.55 -10.66
N SER A 148 -22.63 0.53 -9.87
CA SER A 148 -22.20 0.68 -8.48
C SER A 148 -20.69 0.73 -8.31
N ASP A 149 -19.90 0.27 -9.31
CA ASP A 149 -18.46 0.15 -9.24
C ASP A 149 -17.81 0.33 -10.62
N ASN A 150 -16.64 0.97 -10.64
CA ASN A 150 -15.82 1.17 -11.85
C ASN A 150 -16.58 1.67 -13.08
N ALA A 151 -17.57 2.53 -12.86
CA ALA A 151 -18.51 2.96 -13.88
C ALA A 151 -18.19 4.34 -14.44
N PRO A 152 -18.56 4.62 -15.70
CA PRO A 152 -18.49 5.95 -16.24
C PRO A 152 -19.44 6.89 -15.49
N ILE A 153 -19.14 8.18 -15.54
CA ILE A 153 -19.96 9.23 -14.95
C ILE A 153 -21.35 9.21 -15.60
N ASN A 154 -22.39 9.31 -14.79
CA ASN A 154 -23.76 9.48 -15.27
C ASN A 154 -24.16 10.96 -15.24
N PRO A 155 -24.23 11.65 -16.37
CA PRO A 155 -24.58 13.07 -16.41
C PRO A 155 -25.99 13.37 -15.92
N ALA A 156 -26.91 12.40 -15.95
CA ALA A 156 -28.29 12.57 -15.45
C ALA A 156 -28.35 12.83 -13.94
N ILE A 157 -27.27 12.65 -13.21
CA ILE A 157 -27.21 13.02 -11.77
C ILE A 157 -27.44 14.52 -11.59
N ALA A 158 -26.87 15.36 -12.46
CA ALA A 158 -27.07 16.80 -12.40
C ALA A 158 -28.54 17.20 -12.60
N ASP A 159 -29.21 16.57 -13.57
CA ASP A 159 -30.64 16.80 -13.82
C ASP A 159 -31.49 16.32 -12.65
N THR A 160 -31.17 15.16 -12.09
CA THR A 160 -31.87 14.64 -10.90
C THR A 160 -31.76 15.60 -9.72
N VAL A 161 -30.56 16.13 -9.44
CA VAL A 161 -30.34 17.09 -8.35
C VAL A 161 -31.14 18.39 -8.61
N ALA A 162 -31.12 18.90 -9.84
CA ALA A 162 -31.86 20.11 -10.19
C ALA A 162 -33.38 19.93 -10.01
N LEU A 163 -33.95 18.86 -10.55
CA LEU A 163 -35.38 18.55 -10.45
C LEU A 163 -35.81 18.23 -9.00
N PHE A 164 -34.95 17.57 -8.22
CA PHE A 164 -35.20 17.34 -6.81
C PHE A 164 -35.31 18.64 -6.03
N ASN A 165 -34.36 19.56 -6.24
CA ASN A 165 -34.36 20.85 -5.56
C ASN A 165 -35.53 21.76 -6.01
N GLU A 166 -35.94 21.70 -7.28
CA GLU A 166 -37.14 22.39 -7.74
C GLU A 166 -38.39 21.94 -6.99
N LYS A 167 -38.50 20.65 -6.71
CA LYS A 167 -39.69 20.06 -6.07
C LYS A 167 -39.64 20.05 -4.55
N TYR A 168 -38.51 19.78 -3.94
CA TYR A 168 -38.34 19.53 -2.50
C TYR A 168 -37.30 20.43 -1.82
N GLY A 169 -36.68 21.35 -2.55
CA GLY A 169 -35.56 22.15 -2.06
C GLY A 169 -35.88 23.09 -0.88
N GLU A 170 -37.18 23.38 -0.62
CA GLU A 170 -37.59 24.12 0.57
C GLU A 170 -37.46 23.32 1.86
N GLU A 171 -37.51 21.98 1.77
CA GLU A 171 -37.39 21.06 2.92
C GLU A 171 -35.96 20.49 2.99
N VAL A 172 -35.45 19.98 1.88
CA VAL A 172 -34.13 19.33 1.78
C VAL A 172 -33.46 19.77 0.50
N THR A 173 -32.37 20.52 0.63
CA THR A 173 -31.56 20.94 -0.51
C THR A 173 -30.46 19.93 -0.80
N MET A 174 -30.40 19.42 -2.02
CA MET A 174 -29.35 18.52 -2.49
C MET A 174 -28.28 19.32 -3.25
N ARG A 175 -27.01 19.08 -2.95
CA ARG A 175 -25.88 19.76 -3.57
C ARG A 175 -24.77 18.77 -3.98
N MET A 176 -24.33 18.85 -5.23
CA MET A 176 -23.10 18.19 -5.66
C MET A 176 -21.91 19.06 -5.26
N VAL A 177 -20.90 18.44 -4.68
CA VAL A 177 -19.70 19.14 -4.20
C VAL A 177 -18.45 18.36 -4.54
N THR A 178 -17.35 19.08 -4.74
CA THR A 178 -16.00 18.47 -4.72
C THR A 178 -15.58 18.15 -3.27
N LEU A 179 -14.55 17.34 -3.10
CA LEU A 179 -14.04 17.05 -1.75
C LEU A 179 -13.51 18.31 -1.04
N GLN A 180 -12.97 19.27 -1.80
CA GLN A 180 -12.52 20.54 -1.21
C GLN A 180 -13.70 21.38 -0.73
N GLU A 181 -14.75 21.51 -1.53
CA GLU A 181 -15.97 22.20 -1.11
C GLU A 181 -16.63 21.51 0.09
N LEU A 182 -16.66 20.18 0.10
CA LEU A 182 -17.16 19.43 1.25
C LEU A 182 -16.37 19.76 2.51
N TYR A 183 -15.05 19.72 2.43
CA TYR A 183 -14.18 20.07 3.55
C TYR A 183 -14.45 21.49 4.07
N ASP A 184 -14.54 22.47 3.16
CA ASP A 184 -14.79 23.87 3.51
C ASP A 184 -16.17 24.08 4.14
N LEU A 185 -17.17 23.27 3.78
CA LEU A 185 -18.52 23.33 4.33
C LEU A 185 -18.63 22.73 5.74
N ILE A 186 -17.85 21.68 6.03
CA ILE A 186 -18.05 20.89 7.26
C ILE A 186 -16.99 21.15 8.35
N ARG A 187 -15.77 21.56 8.01
CA ARG A 187 -14.63 21.60 8.93
C ARG A 187 -14.90 22.35 10.24
N ASP A 188 -15.61 23.48 10.14
CA ASP A 188 -15.94 24.30 11.32
C ASP A 188 -17.10 23.69 12.14
N LYS A 189 -17.99 22.93 11.48
CA LYS A 189 -19.12 22.25 12.12
C LYS A 189 -18.71 21.00 12.89
N VAL A 190 -17.52 20.49 12.63
CA VAL A 190 -17.00 19.22 13.19
C VAL A 190 -15.71 19.42 14.01
N ALA A 191 -15.44 20.63 14.45
CA ALA A 191 -14.21 20.99 15.16
C ALA A 191 -14.03 20.26 16.51
N ASP A 192 -15.11 19.74 17.09
CA ASP A 192 -15.17 18.98 18.34
C ASP A 192 -15.15 17.45 18.12
N ALA A 193 -14.90 17.00 16.90
CA ALA A 193 -14.86 15.58 16.55
C ALA A 193 -13.85 14.80 17.42
N PRO A 194 -14.14 13.52 17.75
CA PRO A 194 -13.26 12.71 18.59
C PRO A 194 -11.90 12.44 17.92
N VAL A 195 -10.90 12.10 18.72
CA VAL A 195 -9.57 11.76 18.26
C VAL A 195 -9.39 10.24 18.18
N TYR A 196 -8.88 9.76 17.05
CA TYR A 196 -8.51 8.37 16.80
C TYR A 196 -7.00 8.27 16.48
N ARG A 197 -6.34 7.21 17.00
CA ARG A 197 -4.89 7.01 16.83
C ARG A 197 -4.50 5.67 16.21
N GLY A 198 -5.44 4.74 16.06
CA GLY A 198 -5.19 3.41 15.51
C GLY A 198 -5.10 3.37 13.99
N ALA A 199 -4.80 2.20 13.44
CA ALA A 199 -4.96 1.92 12.00
C ALA A 199 -6.42 1.62 11.68
N ILE A 200 -6.83 1.91 10.44
CA ILE A 200 -8.15 1.52 9.93
C ILE A 200 -7.96 0.14 9.29
N ASN A 201 -8.32 -0.88 10.04
CA ASN A 201 -8.14 -2.27 9.61
C ASN A 201 -9.32 -2.71 8.73
N ASP A 202 -8.98 -3.52 7.74
CA ASP A 202 -9.93 -4.16 6.85
C ASP A 202 -9.50 -5.63 6.67
N TRP A 203 -10.43 -6.58 6.78
CA TRP A 203 -10.11 -8.00 6.64
C TRP A 203 -9.65 -8.35 5.21
N TRP A 204 -9.99 -7.56 4.22
CA TRP A 204 -9.55 -7.74 2.85
C TRP A 204 -8.02 -7.67 2.69
N GLY A 205 -7.32 -7.07 3.65
CA GLY A 205 -5.86 -7.14 3.75
C GLY A 205 -5.30 -8.57 3.80
N ASN A 206 -6.12 -9.59 4.08
CA ASN A 206 -5.74 -11.01 3.99
C ASN A 206 -5.36 -11.44 2.56
N GLY A 207 -5.77 -10.67 1.54
CA GLY A 207 -5.44 -10.91 0.14
C GLY A 207 -3.95 -11.06 -0.14
N VAL A 208 -3.06 -10.50 0.71
CA VAL A 208 -1.60 -10.75 0.62
C VAL A 208 -1.26 -12.24 0.67
N GLY A 209 -2.07 -13.06 1.32
CA GLY A 209 -1.90 -14.50 1.39
C GLY A 209 -2.16 -15.24 0.07
N SER A 210 -2.88 -14.63 -0.87
CA SER A 210 -3.19 -15.23 -2.17
C SER A 210 -2.01 -15.24 -3.14
N THR A 211 -1.03 -14.36 -2.93
CA THR A 211 0.15 -14.21 -3.82
C THR A 211 1.47 -14.23 -3.04
N PRO A 212 1.79 -15.29 -2.27
CA PRO A 212 2.91 -15.30 -1.32
C PRO A 212 4.28 -15.07 -2.00
N TYR A 213 4.48 -15.58 -3.21
CA TYR A 213 5.72 -15.37 -3.96
C TYR A 213 5.89 -13.93 -4.42
N ALA A 214 4.83 -13.33 -4.95
CA ALA A 214 4.86 -11.92 -5.36
C ALA A 214 5.03 -10.99 -4.17
N VAL A 215 4.38 -11.27 -3.04
CA VAL A 215 4.59 -10.53 -1.77
C VAL A 215 6.04 -10.62 -1.31
N LYS A 216 6.68 -11.79 -1.42
CA LYS A 216 8.10 -11.95 -1.10
C LYS A 216 8.98 -11.05 -1.99
N HIS A 217 8.77 -11.08 -3.31
CA HIS A 217 9.50 -10.22 -4.25
C HIS A 217 9.29 -8.74 -3.96
N TYR A 218 8.04 -8.33 -3.72
CA TYR A 218 7.72 -6.96 -3.36
C TYR A 218 8.43 -6.50 -2.07
N LYS A 219 8.36 -7.29 -1.01
CA LYS A 219 9.04 -6.97 0.26
C LYS A 219 10.55 -6.87 0.09
N GLU A 220 11.14 -7.77 -0.69
CA GLU A 220 12.56 -7.74 -1.01
C GLU A 220 12.93 -6.50 -1.84
N ALA A 221 12.10 -6.14 -2.82
CA ALA A 221 12.27 -4.90 -3.59
C ALA A 221 12.30 -3.67 -2.69
N VAL A 222 11.35 -3.57 -1.75
CA VAL A 222 11.29 -2.47 -0.77
C VAL A 222 12.56 -2.43 0.09
N ARG A 223 13.02 -3.61 0.56
CA ARG A 223 14.25 -3.71 1.35
C ARG A 223 15.48 -3.25 0.56
N LEU A 224 15.63 -3.75 -0.66
CA LEU A 224 16.76 -3.40 -1.54
C LEU A 224 16.75 -1.91 -1.89
N ASN A 225 15.58 -1.35 -2.22
CA ASN A 225 15.48 0.06 -2.53
C ASN A 225 15.94 0.94 -1.37
N ARG A 226 15.49 0.65 -0.15
CA ARG A 226 15.93 1.38 1.06
C ARG A 226 17.43 1.27 1.32
N ILE A 227 18.03 0.11 1.01
CA ILE A 227 19.48 -0.06 1.09
C ILE A 227 20.17 0.85 0.07
N CYS A 228 19.66 0.90 -1.17
CA CYS A 228 20.21 1.74 -2.22
C CYS A 228 20.14 3.23 -1.89
N ASP A 229 19.03 3.71 -1.34
CA ASP A 229 18.87 5.10 -0.91
C ASP A 229 20.01 5.51 0.06
N ARG A 230 20.37 4.62 0.98
CA ARG A 230 21.48 4.85 1.93
C ARG A 230 22.87 4.66 1.32
N LEU A 231 23.03 3.74 0.36
CA LEU A 231 24.29 3.60 -0.35
C LEU A 231 24.58 4.81 -1.23
N GLU A 232 23.57 5.46 -1.78
CA GLU A 232 23.70 6.72 -2.52
C GLU A 232 24.28 7.85 -1.67
N GLU A 233 24.06 7.86 -0.35
CA GLU A 233 24.72 8.79 0.57
C GLU A 233 26.27 8.67 0.52
N LYS A 234 26.79 7.46 0.22
CA LYS A 234 28.22 7.19 0.12
C LYS A 234 28.77 7.37 -1.30
N THR A 235 28.02 6.90 -2.28
CA THR A 235 28.49 6.86 -3.67
C THR A 235 28.23 8.16 -4.42
N GLY A 236 27.21 8.92 -4.00
CA GLY A 236 26.77 10.15 -4.67
C GLY A 236 26.09 9.89 -6.03
N VAL A 237 25.80 8.64 -6.39
CA VAL A 237 25.24 8.27 -7.69
C VAL A 237 23.79 7.84 -7.54
N HIS A 238 22.91 8.53 -8.24
CA HIS A 238 21.46 8.29 -8.30
C HIS A 238 21.05 7.86 -9.71
N ASN A 239 20.35 6.73 -9.81
CA ASN A 239 19.78 6.25 -11.07
C ASN A 239 18.26 6.48 -11.09
N ALA A 240 17.86 7.62 -11.64
CA ALA A 240 16.45 8.03 -11.67
C ALA A 240 15.55 7.06 -12.46
N GLU A 241 16.06 6.40 -13.51
CA GLU A 241 15.26 5.43 -14.29
C GLU A 241 14.92 4.20 -13.47
N LEU A 242 15.90 3.66 -12.74
CA LEU A 242 15.66 2.50 -11.87
C LEU A 242 14.80 2.84 -10.66
N VAL A 243 14.96 4.04 -10.09
CA VAL A 243 14.08 4.53 -9.01
C VAL A 243 12.64 4.65 -9.49
N LYS A 244 12.43 5.25 -10.68
CA LYS A 244 11.11 5.36 -11.28
C LYS A 244 10.52 3.99 -11.60
N ALA A 245 11.28 3.10 -12.23
CA ALA A 245 10.84 1.75 -12.57
C ALA A 245 10.43 0.95 -11.31
N TYR A 246 11.22 1.05 -10.24
CA TYR A 246 10.86 0.47 -8.94
C TYR A 246 9.56 1.06 -8.40
N GLY A 247 9.46 2.39 -8.36
CA GLY A 247 8.31 3.11 -7.80
C GLY A 247 7.00 2.78 -8.51
N ASP A 248 6.99 2.86 -9.85
CA ASP A 248 5.80 2.60 -10.66
C ASP A 248 5.32 1.15 -10.52
N ASN A 249 6.23 0.18 -10.59
CA ASN A 249 5.86 -1.22 -10.45
C ASN A 249 5.45 -1.57 -9.00
N SER A 250 6.09 -0.97 -8.01
CA SER A 250 5.70 -1.14 -6.61
C SER A 250 4.29 -0.61 -6.33
N LEU A 251 3.94 0.55 -6.89
CA LEU A 251 2.61 1.14 -6.79
C LEU A 251 1.54 0.23 -7.41
N LEU A 252 1.78 -0.23 -8.64
CA LEU A 252 0.86 -1.09 -9.37
C LEU A 252 0.69 -2.47 -8.70
N TYR A 253 1.70 -2.98 -8.01
CA TYR A 253 1.54 -4.19 -7.22
C TYR A 253 0.81 -3.95 -5.90
N ALA A 254 1.12 -2.86 -5.21
CA ALA A 254 0.60 -2.58 -3.86
C ALA A 254 -0.81 -1.98 -3.85
N GLU A 255 -1.39 -1.68 -5.02
CA GLU A 255 -2.79 -1.25 -5.10
C GLU A 255 -3.73 -2.37 -4.59
N HIS A 256 -5.00 -2.07 -4.38
CA HIS A 256 -5.93 -2.89 -3.59
C HIS A 256 -6.34 -4.24 -4.22
N THR A 257 -6.14 -4.47 -5.51
CA THR A 257 -6.52 -5.73 -6.18
C THR A 257 -5.37 -6.75 -6.16
N TRP A 258 -5.59 -7.89 -5.52
CA TRP A 258 -4.61 -8.98 -5.42
C TRP A 258 -4.61 -9.92 -6.64
N GLY A 259 -5.68 -9.89 -7.42
CA GLY A 259 -5.92 -10.68 -8.60
C GLY A 259 -7.33 -10.44 -9.10
N HIS A 260 -7.93 -11.43 -9.74
CA HIS A 260 -9.33 -11.38 -10.17
C HIS A 260 -10.27 -11.93 -9.10
N SER A 261 -11.50 -11.44 -9.01
CA SER A 261 -12.51 -11.94 -8.06
C SER A 261 -12.79 -13.45 -8.21
N ALA A 262 -12.57 -14.01 -9.39
CA ALA A 262 -12.72 -15.43 -9.67
C ALA A 262 -11.42 -16.24 -9.52
N THR A 263 -10.35 -15.69 -8.99
CA THR A 263 -9.06 -16.41 -8.81
C THR A 263 -9.20 -17.70 -8.02
N VAL A 264 -10.12 -17.73 -7.05
CA VAL A 264 -10.39 -18.94 -6.26
C VAL A 264 -11.45 -19.84 -6.91
N THR A 265 -12.50 -19.26 -7.48
CA THR A 265 -13.66 -20.01 -7.98
C THR A 265 -13.48 -20.55 -9.41
N ASN A 266 -12.67 -19.88 -10.22
CA ASN A 266 -12.38 -20.26 -11.60
C ASN A 266 -10.89 -20.03 -11.97
N PRO A 267 -9.95 -20.69 -11.28
CA PRO A 267 -8.51 -20.40 -11.35
C PRO A 267 -7.88 -20.74 -12.71
N TYR A 268 -8.55 -21.49 -13.57
CA TYR A 268 -8.02 -21.92 -14.86
C TYR A 268 -8.57 -21.12 -16.05
N ASP A 269 -9.46 -20.18 -15.81
CA ASP A 269 -9.94 -19.28 -16.87
C ASP A 269 -8.78 -18.43 -17.41
N THR A 270 -8.72 -18.28 -18.73
CA THR A 270 -7.62 -17.58 -19.41
C THR A 270 -7.53 -16.12 -19.00
N MET A 271 -8.67 -15.44 -18.81
CA MET A 271 -8.69 -14.05 -18.36
C MET A 271 -8.18 -13.95 -16.93
N VAL A 272 -8.63 -14.83 -16.04
CA VAL A 272 -8.23 -14.87 -14.63
C VAL A 272 -6.73 -15.09 -14.50
N THR A 273 -6.21 -16.13 -15.17
CA THR A 273 -4.75 -16.43 -15.12
C THR A 273 -3.92 -15.31 -15.74
N ASN A 274 -4.40 -14.66 -16.79
CA ASN A 274 -3.69 -13.51 -17.39
C ASN A 274 -3.62 -12.31 -16.43
N LEU A 275 -4.71 -12.01 -15.75
CA LEU A 275 -4.74 -10.93 -14.75
C LEU A 275 -3.81 -11.24 -13.57
N ASP A 276 -3.84 -12.45 -13.05
CA ASP A 276 -2.96 -12.88 -11.95
C ASP A 276 -1.48 -12.80 -12.35
N MET A 277 -1.13 -13.26 -13.55
CA MET A 277 0.24 -13.16 -14.07
C MET A 277 0.69 -11.70 -14.21
N ARG A 278 -0.15 -10.82 -14.75
CA ARG A 278 0.16 -9.39 -14.87
C ARG A 278 0.37 -8.75 -13.52
N LYS A 279 -0.52 -8.99 -12.57
CA LYS A 279 -0.43 -8.45 -11.21
C LYS A 279 0.87 -8.89 -10.53
N ASN A 280 1.18 -10.18 -10.57
CA ASN A 280 2.40 -10.73 -10.00
C ASN A 280 3.67 -10.21 -10.69
N SER A 281 3.61 -9.91 -11.99
CA SER A 281 4.75 -9.38 -12.75
C SER A 281 5.21 -8.01 -12.24
N TYR A 282 4.34 -7.19 -11.69
CA TYR A 282 4.72 -5.89 -11.13
C TYR A 282 5.67 -6.06 -9.92
N ALA A 283 5.41 -7.01 -9.04
CA ALA A 283 6.31 -7.31 -7.93
C ALA A 283 7.69 -7.79 -8.42
N SER A 284 7.72 -8.62 -9.46
CA SER A 284 8.95 -9.11 -10.08
C SER A 284 9.75 -7.97 -10.72
N LYS A 285 9.11 -7.07 -11.48
CA LYS A 285 9.75 -5.92 -12.11
C LYS A 285 10.26 -4.89 -11.09
N ALA A 286 9.51 -4.67 -10.01
CA ALA A 286 9.98 -3.83 -8.91
C ALA A 286 11.24 -4.42 -8.26
N HIS A 287 11.28 -5.75 -8.05
CA HIS A 287 12.44 -6.45 -7.52
C HIS A 287 13.63 -6.37 -8.48
N GLU A 288 13.42 -6.57 -9.78
CA GLU A 288 14.46 -6.44 -10.81
C GLU A 288 15.12 -5.04 -10.77
N ALA A 289 14.30 -3.98 -10.80
CA ALA A 289 14.80 -2.60 -10.77
C ALA A 289 15.62 -2.31 -9.50
N ALA A 290 15.11 -2.74 -8.34
CA ALA A 290 15.82 -2.57 -7.08
C ALA A 290 17.12 -3.40 -7.00
N ALA A 291 17.13 -4.61 -7.56
CA ALA A 291 18.33 -5.46 -7.63
C ALA A 291 19.39 -4.88 -8.58
N MET A 292 18.99 -4.37 -9.73
CA MET A 292 19.89 -3.68 -10.67
C MET A 292 20.51 -2.45 -10.01
N ARG A 293 19.71 -1.62 -9.36
CA ARG A 293 20.20 -0.46 -8.59
C ARG A 293 21.20 -0.87 -7.52
N LYS A 294 20.91 -1.94 -6.76
CA LYS A 294 21.86 -2.48 -5.77
C LYS A 294 23.18 -2.90 -6.44
N ASN A 295 23.11 -3.60 -7.56
CA ASN A 295 24.32 -4.03 -8.27
C ASN A 295 25.18 -2.83 -8.71
N GLU A 296 24.57 -1.77 -9.26
CA GLU A 296 25.28 -0.54 -9.59
C GLU A 296 25.99 0.07 -8.37
N GLN A 297 25.29 0.20 -7.25
CA GLN A 297 25.85 0.72 -6.01
C GLN A 297 27.02 -0.15 -5.51
N CYS A 298 26.89 -1.46 -5.57
CA CYS A 298 27.94 -2.38 -5.17
C CYS A 298 29.17 -2.26 -6.07
N HIS A 299 29.02 -2.07 -7.39
CA HIS A 299 30.14 -1.85 -8.32
C HIS A 299 30.89 -0.55 -8.03
N LEU A 300 30.22 0.49 -7.56
CA LEU A 300 30.86 1.75 -7.17
C LEU A 300 31.65 1.62 -5.87
N LEU A 301 31.28 0.69 -5.00
CA LEU A 301 31.94 0.47 -3.70
C LEU A 301 33.07 -0.54 -3.76
N GLY A 302 33.13 -1.37 -4.80
CA GLY A 302 34.18 -2.37 -4.97
C GLY A 302 33.93 -3.31 -6.15
N ASP A 303 34.91 -4.13 -6.46
CA ASP A 303 34.80 -5.12 -7.52
C ASP A 303 33.87 -6.28 -7.09
N ILE A 304 32.87 -6.56 -7.89
CA ILE A 304 32.04 -7.75 -7.73
C ILE A 304 32.67 -8.89 -8.52
N LEU A 305 33.72 -9.47 -8.00
CA LEU A 305 34.40 -10.58 -8.65
C LEU A 305 34.88 -11.52 -7.56
N ARG A 306 34.82 -12.66 -7.80
CA ARG A 306 34.81 -13.83 -8.57
C ARG A 306 34.66 -15.03 -7.72
N TYR A 307 33.75 -15.63 -7.94
CA TYR A 307 33.08 -16.77 -7.38
C TYR A 307 33.97 -17.97 -7.18
N TYR A 308 35.07 -18.08 -7.89
CA TYR A 308 35.89 -19.30 -7.93
C TYR A 308 37.09 -19.24 -6.98
N ASN A 309 37.33 -18.10 -6.36
CA ASN A 309 38.46 -17.98 -5.44
C ASN A 309 38.07 -18.52 -4.06
N LEU A 310 38.82 -19.53 -3.62
CA LEU A 310 38.62 -20.14 -2.29
C LEU A 310 39.24 -19.29 -1.16
N SER A 311 39.97 -18.22 -1.53
CA SER A 311 40.52 -17.24 -0.59
C SER A 311 40.47 -15.86 -1.23
N GLY A 312 40.23 -14.84 -0.43
CA GLY A 312 40.13 -13.47 -0.91
C GLY A 312 39.66 -12.49 0.17
N LYS A 313 39.19 -11.35 -0.28
CA LYS A 313 38.63 -10.32 0.59
C LYS A 313 37.21 -9.99 0.21
N VAL A 314 36.39 -9.71 1.20
CA VAL A 314 35.05 -9.19 1.04
C VAL A 314 34.92 -7.87 1.79
N LYS A 315 34.27 -6.89 1.17
CA LYS A 315 33.87 -5.64 1.81
C LYS A 315 32.42 -5.72 2.21
N ALA A 316 32.14 -5.43 3.47
CA ALA A 316 30.78 -5.26 3.98
C ALA A 316 30.55 -3.79 4.33
N VAL A 317 29.40 -3.26 3.91
CA VAL A 317 29.00 -1.86 4.12
C VAL A 317 27.73 -1.81 4.92
N SER A 318 27.78 -1.21 6.10
CA SER A 318 26.56 -0.94 6.88
C SER A 318 25.75 0.16 6.22
N THR A 319 24.44 -0.08 6.10
CA THR A 319 23.46 0.94 5.68
C THR A 319 22.59 1.42 6.84
N SER A 320 23.01 1.16 8.08
CA SER A 320 22.37 1.64 9.29
C SER A 320 22.99 2.96 9.75
N HIS A 321 22.14 3.90 10.19
CA HIS A 321 22.57 5.11 10.90
C HIS A 321 22.80 4.88 12.40
N GLU A 322 22.67 3.65 12.86
CA GLU A 322 22.90 3.24 14.22
C GLU A 322 23.93 2.12 14.29
N LYS A 323 24.67 2.07 15.40
CA LYS A 323 25.55 0.95 15.71
C LYS A 323 24.72 -0.33 15.91
N ARG A 324 25.05 -1.37 15.15
CA ARG A 324 24.32 -2.65 15.20
C ARG A 324 25.20 -3.84 14.83
N VAL A 325 24.79 -5.02 15.27
CA VAL A 325 25.31 -6.30 14.79
C VAL A 325 24.46 -6.78 13.62
N PHE A 326 25.11 -7.13 12.52
CA PHE A 326 24.46 -7.63 11.32
C PHE A 326 25.02 -8.96 10.87
N PRO A 327 24.21 -9.82 10.23
CA PRO A 327 24.74 -10.93 9.48
C PRO A 327 25.46 -10.39 8.22
N VAL A 328 26.69 -10.82 8.04
CA VAL A 328 27.44 -10.63 6.82
C VAL A 328 27.42 -11.94 6.05
N GLU A 329 27.02 -11.87 4.78
CA GLU A 329 26.89 -13.04 3.92
C GLU A 329 27.61 -12.81 2.60
N PHE A 330 28.35 -13.80 2.16
CA PHE A 330 28.93 -13.82 0.82
C PHE A 330 28.92 -15.23 0.26
N TYR A 331 28.96 -15.30 -1.05
CA TYR A 331 28.84 -16.53 -1.79
C TYR A 331 30.17 -16.91 -2.46
N VAL A 332 30.55 -18.17 -2.32
CA VAL A 332 31.70 -18.76 -3.01
C VAL A 332 31.18 -19.86 -3.95
N GLU A 333 31.39 -19.67 -5.25
CA GLU A 333 31.01 -20.62 -6.29
C GLU A 333 32.05 -21.75 -6.37
N THR A 334 31.83 -22.80 -5.64
CA THR A 334 32.70 -23.98 -5.58
C THR A 334 31.89 -25.24 -5.36
N MET A 335 32.38 -26.36 -5.89
CA MET A 335 31.74 -27.67 -5.67
C MET A 335 31.94 -28.18 -4.24
N SER A 336 32.98 -27.74 -3.56
CA SER A 336 33.21 -28.08 -2.17
C SER A 336 34.05 -27.00 -1.49
N LEU A 337 33.57 -26.54 -0.34
CA LEU A 337 34.29 -25.66 0.57
C LEU A 337 34.17 -26.30 1.96
N PRO A 338 35.18 -27.05 2.40
CA PRO A 338 35.07 -27.86 3.60
C PRO A 338 35.06 -27.02 4.88
N ALA A 339 35.82 -25.95 4.91
CA ALA A 339 35.87 -24.99 5.99
C ALA A 339 36.46 -23.66 5.51
N VAL A 340 36.10 -22.58 6.16
CA VAL A 340 36.57 -21.22 5.87
C VAL A 340 36.93 -20.53 7.18
N LYS A 341 38.10 -19.88 7.20
CA LYS A 341 38.44 -18.91 8.24
C LYS A 341 38.15 -17.52 7.69
N VAL A 342 37.40 -16.73 8.42
CA VAL A 342 37.14 -15.32 8.12
C VAL A 342 37.76 -14.47 9.22
N THR A 343 38.51 -13.43 8.82
CA THR A 343 39.22 -12.53 9.74
C THR A 343 38.83 -11.10 9.42
N ASP A 344 38.47 -10.31 10.41
CA ASP A 344 38.32 -8.85 10.28
C ASP A 344 39.70 -8.22 10.09
N ASP A 345 39.92 -7.54 8.98
CA ASP A 345 41.24 -6.98 8.62
C ASP A 345 41.70 -5.85 9.58
N LYS A 346 40.77 -5.20 10.26
CA LYS A 346 41.03 -4.08 11.18
C LYS A 346 41.41 -4.56 12.58
N THR A 347 40.67 -5.56 13.09
CA THR A 347 40.84 -6.04 14.47
C THR A 347 41.67 -7.31 14.57
N ASN A 348 41.88 -8.02 13.47
CA ASN A 348 42.43 -9.38 13.39
C ASN A 348 41.59 -10.43 14.14
N GLU A 349 40.34 -10.12 14.44
CA GLU A 349 39.41 -11.06 15.05
C GLU A 349 39.00 -12.14 14.04
N VAL A 350 39.01 -13.40 14.49
CA VAL A 350 38.52 -14.52 13.69
C VAL A 350 37.03 -14.67 13.95
N MET A 351 36.22 -14.57 12.88
CA MET A 351 34.78 -14.64 12.96
C MET A 351 34.29 -16.08 13.13
N GLU A 352 33.25 -16.25 13.91
CA GLU A 352 32.51 -17.52 13.97
C GLU A 352 31.65 -17.65 12.70
N VAL A 353 31.95 -18.66 11.88
CA VAL A 353 31.39 -18.80 10.52
C VAL A 353 30.42 -19.97 10.46
N GLN A 354 29.28 -19.74 9.83
CA GLN A 354 28.35 -20.77 9.39
C GLN A 354 28.44 -20.96 7.88
N LEU A 355 28.50 -22.23 7.43
CA LEU A 355 28.44 -22.62 6.02
C LEU A 355 27.10 -23.24 5.70
N SER A 356 26.48 -22.82 4.59
CA SER A 356 25.24 -23.40 4.10
C SER A 356 25.29 -23.65 2.59
N ALA A 357 24.52 -24.66 2.14
CA ALA A 357 24.47 -25.00 0.73
C ALA A 357 23.83 -23.88 -0.10
N HIS A 358 24.40 -23.63 -1.25
CA HIS A 358 23.85 -22.73 -2.27
C HIS A 358 23.75 -23.50 -3.60
N PRO A 359 22.80 -23.20 -4.50
CA PRO A 359 22.62 -23.96 -5.77
C PRO A 359 23.88 -24.18 -6.60
N ARG A 360 24.88 -23.31 -6.49
CA ARG A 360 26.13 -23.39 -7.23
C ARG A 360 27.37 -23.28 -6.35
N GLY A 361 27.23 -23.46 -5.04
CA GLY A 361 28.37 -23.32 -4.17
C GLY A 361 28.02 -23.29 -2.69
N VAL A 362 28.70 -22.44 -1.94
CA VAL A 362 28.58 -22.31 -0.50
C VAL A 362 28.31 -20.85 -0.14
N LEU A 363 27.32 -20.64 0.71
CA LEU A 363 27.06 -19.37 1.39
C LEU A 363 27.84 -19.37 2.71
N VAL A 364 28.67 -18.35 2.89
CA VAL A 364 29.43 -18.10 4.11
C VAL A 364 28.72 -17.00 4.87
N SER A 365 28.35 -17.25 6.12
CA SER A 365 27.61 -16.31 6.97
C SER A 365 28.30 -16.17 8.32
N PHE A 366 28.35 -14.94 8.85
CA PHE A 366 28.85 -14.65 10.20
C PHE A 366 28.22 -13.35 10.72
N LEU A 367 28.32 -13.11 12.01
CA LEU A 367 27.86 -11.88 12.64
C LEU A 367 29.02 -10.91 12.84
N ALA A 368 28.80 -9.64 12.52
CA ALA A 368 29.77 -8.57 12.77
C ALA A 368 29.08 -7.30 13.27
N GLU A 369 29.72 -6.61 14.21
CA GLU A 369 29.29 -5.31 14.70
C GLU A 369 29.78 -4.20 13.76
N PHE A 370 28.90 -3.25 13.47
CA PHE A 370 29.20 -2.09 12.65
C PHE A 370 28.82 -0.80 13.35
N GLU A 371 29.66 0.21 13.26
CA GLU A 371 29.30 1.59 13.53
C GLU A 371 28.37 2.13 12.41
N PRO A 372 27.70 3.29 12.62
CA PRO A 372 26.84 3.90 11.60
C PRO A 372 27.56 4.06 10.25
N MET A 373 26.96 3.52 9.18
CA MET A 373 27.47 3.62 7.80
C MET A 373 28.92 3.13 7.63
N GLU A 374 29.43 2.27 8.51
CA GLU A 374 30.80 1.76 8.49
C GLU A 374 31.03 0.77 7.33
N GLU A 375 32.24 0.84 6.77
CA GLU A 375 32.78 -0.17 5.86
C GLU A 375 33.80 -1.03 6.59
N LYS A 376 33.69 -2.34 6.47
CA LYS A 376 34.65 -3.32 6.96
C LYS A 376 35.13 -4.23 5.86
N THR A 377 36.37 -4.62 5.93
CA THR A 377 36.96 -5.61 5.04
C THR A 377 37.31 -6.85 5.84
N PHE A 378 36.92 -7.99 5.30
CA PHE A 378 37.19 -9.29 5.87
C PHE A 378 38.01 -10.12 4.88
N THR A 379 39.06 -10.75 5.36
CA THR A 379 39.82 -11.73 4.59
C THR A 379 39.26 -13.12 4.88
N TYR A 380 38.97 -13.87 3.82
CA TYR A 380 38.53 -15.27 3.95
C TYR A 380 39.55 -16.21 3.32
N GLU A 381 39.78 -17.35 3.94
CA GLU A 381 40.77 -18.35 3.53
C GLU A 381 40.14 -19.75 3.67
N GLU A 382 40.29 -20.56 2.63
CA GLU A 382 39.97 -21.98 2.72
C GLU A 382 40.75 -22.63 3.85
N GLN A 383 40.10 -23.49 4.57
CA GLN A 383 40.70 -24.34 5.61
C GLN A 383 40.55 -25.81 5.25
N PRO A 384 41.49 -26.68 5.70
CA PRO A 384 41.32 -28.10 5.56
C PRO A 384 40.00 -28.56 6.21
N ALA A 385 39.41 -29.60 5.66
CA ALA A 385 38.25 -30.20 6.29
C ALA A 385 38.59 -30.56 7.76
N PRO A 386 37.73 -30.19 8.71
CA PRO A 386 37.92 -30.65 10.08
C PRO A 386 38.01 -32.17 10.10
N ALA A 387 38.88 -32.73 10.94
CA ALA A 387 39.02 -34.17 11.08
C ALA A 387 37.63 -34.78 11.29
N HIS A 388 37.25 -35.72 10.44
CA HIS A 388 35.94 -36.31 10.46
C HIS A 388 35.60 -36.89 11.80
N THR A 389 34.66 -36.32 12.49
CA THR A 389 33.80 -37.08 13.41
C THR A 389 32.81 -37.85 12.57
N LEU A 390 32.68 -39.11 12.79
CA LEU A 390 31.81 -40.07 12.09
C LEU A 390 30.31 -39.68 12.10
N PHE A 391 29.93 -38.58 12.71
CA PHE A 391 28.57 -38.09 12.83
C PHE A 391 28.37 -36.75 12.16
N THR A 392 27.83 -36.78 10.99
CA THR A 392 27.47 -35.61 10.24
C THR A 392 26.10 -35.01 10.59
N ARG A 393 25.36 -35.68 11.47
CA ARG A 393 24.02 -35.24 11.89
C ARG A 393 23.84 -35.42 13.38
N THR A 394 23.80 -34.30 14.08
CA THR A 394 23.63 -34.26 15.54
C THR A 394 22.22 -33.93 15.98
N ALA A 395 21.35 -33.48 15.08
CA ALA A 395 19.96 -33.20 15.39
C ALA A 395 19.03 -33.48 14.20
N TRP A 396 17.88 -34.02 14.50
CA TRP A 396 16.73 -34.10 13.61
C TRP A 396 15.62 -33.29 14.26
N VAL A 397 15.12 -32.31 13.53
CA VAL A 397 13.84 -31.72 13.84
C VAL A 397 12.83 -32.41 12.94
N GLY A 398 12.07 -33.32 13.54
CA GLY A 398 10.88 -33.88 12.90
C GLY A 398 9.77 -32.83 12.88
N ALA A 399 9.07 -32.68 11.78
CA ALA A 399 7.84 -31.94 11.71
C ALA A 399 6.69 -32.78 12.28
#